data_b6ee56eb9a7140a711ec2ef1b5836502
#
_entry.id   b6ee56eb9a7140a711ec2ef1b5836502
#
_cell.length_a   1.000
_cell.length_b   1.000
_cell.length_c   1.000
_cell.angle_alpha   90.00
_cell.angle_beta   90.00
_cell.angle_gamma   90.00
#
_symmetry.space_group_name_H-M   'P 1'
#
loop_
_entity.id
_entity.type
_entity.pdbx_description
1 polymer ?
#
loop_
_entity_poly.entity_id
_entity_poly.type
_entity_poly.pdbx_seq_one_letter_code
_entity_poly.pdbx_strand_id
1 'polypeptide(L)'
;MAWVPLLLVVLAHSTGSLVQAALTQQPSSLSANVGETVRITCSGLSSSYAYAGWYQQKVPGSGPVTVIYDNTKRPSGIPLRFSGSTSGSSATLTITGVQAEDEAVYFCGSADSSSAGYGGVFGAGTTLTVLGQPKAAPTVHLFAPSSEEMTSLGKATLVCLMEDFYPRSVTVEWVADGSTITSGVETSQPQRQSNNQYMASSYLSLDASKWQSYNSVSCKVRHEAGNVEKTVKRSEC
;
A
#
# COMPACT_ATOMS: atom_id res chain seq x y z
N MET A 1 -20.69 -63.28 -17.85
CA MET A 1 -19.99 -62.38 -16.88
C MET A 1 -18.77 -61.81 -17.59
N ALA A 2 -18.91 -60.63 -18.13
CA ALA A 2 -17.88 -59.99 -18.94
C ALA A 2 -17.13 -58.95 -18.07
N TRP A 3 -15.83 -59.12 -17.93
CA TRP A 3 -14.92 -58.18 -17.27
C TRP A 3 -14.51 -57.14 -18.31
N VAL A 4 -14.85 -55.86 -18.02
CA VAL A 4 -14.38 -54.70 -18.78
C VAL A 4 -13.12 -54.19 -18.10
N PRO A 5 -11.97 -54.08 -18.80
CA PRO A 5 -10.81 -53.44 -18.22
C PRO A 5 -10.99 -51.93 -18.25
N LEU A 6 -10.85 -51.31 -17.05
CA LEU A 6 -10.83 -49.87 -16.84
C LEU A 6 -9.53 -49.28 -17.43
N LEU A 7 -9.64 -48.62 -18.56
CA LEU A 7 -8.53 -47.87 -19.17
C LEU A 7 -8.34 -46.57 -18.36
N LEU A 8 -7.33 -46.55 -17.50
CA LEU A 8 -6.83 -45.36 -16.86
C LEU A 8 -6.10 -44.48 -17.90
N VAL A 9 -6.81 -43.49 -18.44
CA VAL A 9 -6.21 -42.45 -19.24
C VAL A 9 -5.48 -41.52 -18.28
N VAL A 10 -4.17 -41.69 -18.15
CA VAL A 10 -3.27 -40.72 -17.49
C VAL A 10 -3.16 -39.54 -18.46
N LEU A 11 -3.96 -38.50 -18.23
CA LEU A 11 -3.75 -37.20 -18.81
C LEU A 11 -2.44 -36.62 -18.21
N ALA A 12 -1.35 -36.78 -18.95
CA ALA A 12 -0.15 -36.06 -18.72
C ALA A 12 -0.47 -34.57 -18.90
N HIS A 13 -0.72 -33.86 -17.81
CA HIS A 13 -0.71 -32.43 -17.80
C HIS A 13 0.73 -31.98 -18.03
N SER A 14 1.08 -31.74 -19.29
CA SER A 14 2.27 -30.95 -19.61
C SER A 14 2.03 -29.56 -19.03
N THR A 15 2.56 -29.32 -17.82
CA THR A 15 2.77 -27.99 -17.31
C THR A 15 3.87 -27.34 -18.15
N GLY A 16 3.52 -26.96 -19.38
CA GLY A 16 4.27 -25.96 -20.10
C GLY A 16 4.21 -24.69 -19.24
N SER A 17 5.29 -24.41 -18.50
CA SER A 17 5.54 -23.08 -18.00
C SER A 17 5.53 -22.15 -19.20
N LEU A 18 4.38 -21.51 -19.44
CA LEU A 18 4.33 -20.28 -20.19
C LEU A 18 5.17 -19.29 -19.37
N VAL A 19 6.46 -19.22 -19.67
CA VAL A 19 7.31 -18.09 -19.27
C VAL A 19 6.69 -16.91 -20.03
N GLN A 20 5.70 -16.30 -19.44
CA GLN A 20 5.15 -15.04 -19.91
C GLN A 20 6.31 -14.06 -19.79
N ALA A 21 6.78 -13.54 -20.92
CA ALA A 21 7.89 -12.59 -20.96
C ALA A 21 7.48 -11.38 -20.12
N ALA A 22 7.94 -11.32 -18.88
CA ALA A 22 7.69 -10.19 -18.00
C ALA A 22 8.54 -9.02 -18.46
N LEU A 23 7.96 -7.79 -18.47
CA LEU A 23 8.74 -6.59 -18.70
C LEU A 23 9.69 -6.36 -17.53
N THR A 24 10.94 -6.02 -17.82
CA THR A 24 11.92 -5.65 -16.79
C THR A 24 11.78 -4.16 -16.50
N GLN A 25 11.35 -3.84 -15.29
CA GLN A 25 11.15 -2.46 -14.83
C GLN A 25 12.24 -2.08 -13.83
N GLN A 26 12.86 -0.92 -14.01
CA GLN A 26 13.95 -0.41 -13.19
C GLN A 26 13.82 1.11 -12.95
N PRO A 27 14.22 1.57 -11.74
CA PRO A 27 14.57 0.77 -10.56
C PRO A 27 13.32 0.15 -9.90
N SER A 28 13.49 -0.77 -8.96
CA SER A 28 12.37 -1.32 -8.17
C SER A 28 11.82 -0.30 -7.16
N SER A 29 12.67 0.62 -6.71
CA SER A 29 12.30 1.75 -5.84
C SER A 29 13.24 2.92 -6.06
N LEU A 30 12.74 4.12 -5.87
CA LEU A 30 13.52 5.35 -5.87
C LEU A 30 12.93 6.37 -4.92
N SER A 31 13.78 7.27 -4.41
CA SER A 31 13.36 8.42 -3.61
C SER A 31 13.85 9.69 -4.30
N ALA A 32 13.02 10.73 -4.27
CA ALA A 32 13.35 12.04 -4.82
C ALA A 32 12.76 13.14 -3.94
N ASN A 33 13.43 14.29 -3.87
CA ASN A 33 12.87 15.47 -3.21
C ASN A 33 11.80 16.11 -4.10
N VAL A 34 10.88 16.82 -3.46
CA VAL A 34 9.91 17.66 -4.19
C VAL A 34 10.64 18.59 -5.15
N GLY A 35 10.21 18.62 -6.41
CA GLY A 35 10.79 19.43 -7.47
C GLY A 35 11.84 18.71 -8.32
N GLU A 36 12.36 17.57 -7.91
CA GLU A 36 13.31 16.80 -8.71
C GLU A 36 12.65 16.10 -9.91
N THR A 37 13.46 15.65 -10.83
CA THR A 37 13.01 14.86 -11.99
C THR A 37 13.39 13.40 -11.77
N VAL A 38 12.41 12.51 -11.92
CA VAL A 38 12.60 11.07 -11.80
C VAL A 38 12.35 10.38 -13.15
N ARG A 39 13.02 9.24 -13.35
CA ARG A 39 12.88 8.39 -14.54
C ARG A 39 12.75 6.94 -14.12
N ILE A 40 11.77 6.27 -14.71
CA ILE A 40 11.53 4.83 -14.55
C ILE A 40 11.59 4.20 -15.93
N THR A 41 12.37 3.16 -16.09
CA THR A 41 12.59 2.50 -17.38
C THR A 41 11.98 1.10 -17.35
N CYS A 42 11.35 0.76 -18.45
CA CYS A 42 10.75 -0.54 -18.72
C CYS A 42 11.40 -1.10 -19.98
N SER A 43 11.95 -2.30 -19.96
CA SER A 43 12.60 -2.96 -21.09
C SER A 43 11.99 -4.34 -21.36
N GLY A 44 12.25 -4.85 -22.59
CA GLY A 44 11.69 -6.13 -23.03
C GLY A 44 10.41 -5.97 -23.85
N LEU A 45 10.14 -4.79 -24.40
CA LEU A 45 9.08 -4.56 -25.37
C LEU A 45 9.34 -5.40 -26.62
N SER A 46 8.36 -6.22 -27.04
CA SER A 46 8.59 -7.34 -27.97
C SER A 46 8.77 -6.95 -29.44
N SER A 47 8.37 -5.75 -29.85
CA SER A 47 8.53 -5.30 -31.24
C SER A 47 8.44 -3.78 -31.37
N SER A 48 8.80 -3.27 -32.56
CA SER A 48 8.63 -1.86 -32.92
C SER A 48 7.17 -1.38 -32.95
N TYR A 49 6.21 -2.29 -32.83
CA TYR A 49 4.76 -2.01 -32.77
C TYR A 49 4.18 -2.16 -31.37
N ALA A 50 5.00 -2.47 -30.36
CA ALA A 50 4.52 -2.56 -28.99
C ALA A 50 4.17 -1.17 -28.44
N TYR A 51 3.02 -1.07 -27.82
CA TYR A 51 2.56 0.13 -27.15
C TYR A 51 2.87 0.02 -25.66
N ALA A 52 3.57 1.00 -25.13
CA ALA A 52 3.82 1.11 -23.70
C ALA A 52 2.77 2.02 -23.04
N GLY A 53 2.25 1.58 -21.91
CA GLY A 53 1.43 2.34 -20.99
C GLY A 53 2.08 2.42 -19.62
N TRP A 54 1.81 3.51 -18.90
CA TRP A 54 2.25 3.70 -17.52
C TRP A 54 1.05 3.93 -16.62
N TYR A 55 1.06 3.27 -15.48
CA TYR A 55 -0.06 3.19 -14.55
C TYR A 55 0.42 3.55 -13.15
N GLN A 56 -0.34 4.39 -12.45
CA GLN A 56 -0.07 4.83 -11.09
C GLN A 56 -1.04 4.18 -10.11
N GLN A 57 -0.52 3.55 -9.07
CA GLN A 57 -1.31 3.02 -7.95
C GLN A 57 -0.89 3.70 -6.66
N LYS A 58 -1.76 4.55 -6.11
CA LYS A 58 -1.50 5.28 -4.86
C LYS A 58 -1.80 4.47 -3.62
N VAL A 59 -2.85 3.67 -3.65
CA VAL A 59 -3.28 2.85 -2.52
C VAL A 59 -3.17 1.37 -2.92
N PRO A 60 -2.46 0.54 -2.14
CA PRO A 60 -2.41 -0.90 -2.39
C PRO A 60 -3.81 -1.52 -2.46
N GLY A 61 -4.07 -2.35 -3.47
CA GLY A 61 -5.37 -2.98 -3.69
C GLY A 61 -6.41 -2.11 -4.42
N SER A 62 -6.16 -0.80 -4.61
CA SER A 62 -6.98 0.02 -5.49
C SER A 62 -6.63 -0.20 -6.96
N GLY A 63 -7.55 0.10 -7.86
CA GLY A 63 -7.27 0.08 -9.30
C GLY A 63 -6.22 1.13 -9.68
N PRO A 64 -5.24 0.80 -10.54
CA PRO A 64 -4.27 1.76 -11.03
C PRO A 64 -4.91 2.76 -11.99
N VAL A 65 -4.37 3.99 -12.02
CA VAL A 65 -4.77 5.06 -12.94
C VAL A 65 -3.77 5.16 -14.08
N THR A 66 -4.25 5.19 -15.31
CA THR A 66 -3.38 5.40 -16.48
C THR A 66 -2.82 6.81 -16.48
N VAL A 67 -1.50 6.96 -16.48
CA VAL A 67 -0.82 8.26 -16.56
C VAL A 67 -0.24 8.52 -17.96
N ILE A 68 0.16 7.48 -18.68
CA ILE A 68 0.60 7.54 -20.08
C ILE A 68 0.00 6.33 -20.81
N TYR A 69 -0.47 6.53 -22.01
CA TYR A 69 -0.89 5.48 -22.95
C TYR A 69 -0.28 5.73 -24.34
N ASP A 70 -0.28 4.73 -25.19
CA ASP A 70 0.26 4.82 -26.54
C ASP A 70 1.63 5.51 -26.57
N ASN A 71 2.54 5.02 -25.71
CA ASN A 71 3.94 5.45 -25.58
C ASN A 71 4.13 6.87 -25.02
N THR A 72 3.37 7.84 -25.46
CA THR A 72 3.61 9.27 -25.20
C THR A 72 2.37 10.06 -24.84
N LYS A 73 1.18 9.50 -25.04
CA LYS A 73 -0.07 10.20 -24.83
C LYS A 73 -0.47 10.23 -23.36
N ARG A 74 -0.92 11.38 -22.91
CA ARG A 74 -1.38 11.60 -21.55
C ARG A 74 -2.90 11.76 -21.54
N PRO A 75 -3.63 11.02 -20.67
CA PRO A 75 -5.06 11.23 -20.50
C PRO A 75 -5.40 12.64 -19.99
N SER A 76 -6.61 13.10 -20.28
CA SER A 76 -7.14 14.33 -19.70
C SER A 76 -7.15 14.25 -18.18
N GLY A 77 -6.75 15.33 -17.51
CA GLY A 77 -6.66 15.40 -16.04
C GLY A 77 -5.34 14.90 -15.45
N ILE A 78 -4.47 14.23 -16.21
CA ILE A 78 -3.13 13.89 -15.76
C ILE A 78 -2.20 15.11 -15.92
N PRO A 79 -1.43 15.49 -14.88
CA PRO A 79 -0.57 16.67 -14.90
C PRO A 79 0.49 16.63 -16.01
N LEU A 80 0.87 17.80 -16.52
CA LEU A 80 1.85 17.97 -17.60
C LEU A 80 3.27 17.47 -17.24
N ARG A 81 3.58 17.35 -15.96
CA ARG A 81 4.88 16.84 -15.47
C ARG A 81 5.11 15.35 -15.80
N PHE A 82 4.07 14.61 -16.15
CA PHE A 82 4.17 13.22 -16.61
C PHE A 82 4.41 13.18 -18.11
N SER A 83 5.45 12.48 -18.53
CA SER A 83 5.75 12.24 -19.96
C SER A 83 6.30 10.83 -20.17
N GLY A 84 5.96 10.26 -21.30
CA GLY A 84 6.45 8.96 -21.74
C GLY A 84 7.32 9.10 -22.98
N SER A 85 8.30 8.21 -23.13
CA SER A 85 9.10 8.07 -24.33
C SER A 85 9.46 6.61 -24.56
N THR A 86 9.77 6.25 -25.80
CA THR A 86 10.24 4.91 -26.17
C THR A 86 11.50 5.00 -27.00
N SER A 87 12.38 4.02 -26.86
CA SER A 87 13.58 3.86 -27.65
C SER A 87 13.92 2.38 -27.77
N GLY A 88 13.87 1.85 -28.99
CA GLY A 88 14.05 0.41 -29.25
C GLY A 88 13.03 -0.42 -28.47
N SER A 89 13.50 -1.37 -27.69
CA SER A 89 12.68 -2.24 -26.84
C SER A 89 12.44 -1.68 -25.43
N SER A 90 12.66 -0.39 -25.21
CA SER A 90 12.52 0.24 -23.89
C SER A 90 11.55 1.41 -23.91
N ALA A 91 10.80 1.57 -22.83
CA ALA A 91 9.96 2.72 -22.54
C ALA A 91 10.44 3.42 -21.26
N THR A 92 10.30 4.73 -21.19
CA THR A 92 10.68 5.53 -20.02
C THR A 92 9.52 6.43 -19.61
N LEU A 93 9.14 6.37 -18.34
CA LEU A 93 8.33 7.37 -17.69
C LEU A 93 9.23 8.44 -17.07
N THR A 94 8.97 9.69 -17.38
CA THR A 94 9.64 10.84 -16.74
C THR A 94 8.59 11.68 -16.00
N ILE A 95 8.88 11.99 -14.73
CA ILE A 95 8.09 12.93 -13.93
C ILE A 95 9.01 14.11 -13.61
N THR A 96 8.72 15.27 -14.18
CA THR A 96 9.53 16.48 -14.04
C THR A 96 8.95 17.37 -12.95
N GLY A 97 9.77 17.71 -11.93
CA GLY A 97 9.27 18.50 -10.81
C GLY A 97 8.27 17.72 -9.94
N VAL A 98 8.73 16.56 -9.47
CA VAL A 98 7.93 15.62 -8.67
C VAL A 98 7.27 16.33 -7.48
N GLN A 99 6.00 16.00 -7.20
CA GLN A 99 5.21 16.55 -6.10
C GLN A 99 4.86 15.44 -5.09
N ALA A 100 4.47 15.84 -3.88
CA ALA A 100 4.08 14.92 -2.81
C ALA A 100 2.99 13.92 -3.26
N GLU A 101 2.01 14.39 -4.02
CA GLU A 101 0.92 13.58 -4.56
C GLU A 101 1.34 12.55 -5.62
N ASP A 102 2.58 12.63 -6.11
CA ASP A 102 3.14 11.66 -7.07
C ASP A 102 3.71 10.41 -6.41
N GLU A 103 3.86 10.39 -5.08
CA GLU A 103 4.26 9.20 -4.34
C GLU A 103 3.26 8.06 -4.57
N ALA A 104 3.73 6.98 -5.19
CA ALA A 104 2.91 5.85 -5.62
C ALA A 104 3.79 4.67 -6.06
N VAL A 105 3.15 3.54 -6.39
CA VAL A 105 3.77 2.50 -7.20
C VAL A 105 3.39 2.74 -8.66
N TYR A 106 4.40 2.77 -9.52
CA TYR A 106 4.24 2.92 -10.96
C TYR A 106 4.51 1.61 -11.66
N PHE A 107 3.61 1.20 -12.57
CA PHE A 107 3.76 0.01 -13.39
C PHE A 107 3.86 0.40 -14.85
N CYS A 108 4.74 -0.24 -15.59
CA CYS A 108 4.67 -0.25 -17.03
C CYS A 108 3.85 -1.44 -17.52
N GLY A 109 3.18 -1.28 -18.64
CA GLY A 109 2.48 -2.35 -19.32
C GLY A 109 2.69 -2.23 -20.83
N SER A 110 2.69 -3.35 -21.52
CA SER A 110 2.73 -3.41 -22.98
C SER A 110 1.69 -4.37 -23.49
N ALA A 111 1.04 -4.00 -24.58
CA ALA A 111 0.18 -4.89 -25.35
C ALA A 111 0.86 -5.11 -26.71
N ASP A 112 1.01 -6.37 -27.10
CA ASP A 112 1.48 -6.75 -28.43
C ASP A 112 0.26 -6.94 -29.35
N SER A 113 0.26 -6.25 -30.47
CA SER A 113 -0.80 -6.39 -31.50
C SER A 113 -0.77 -7.73 -32.23
N SER A 114 0.31 -8.50 -32.09
CA SER A 114 0.48 -9.80 -32.76
C SER A 114 -0.11 -10.98 -32.00
N SER A 115 -0.46 -10.84 -30.74
CA SER A 115 -1.12 -11.91 -29.98
C SER A 115 -2.61 -11.84 -30.17
N ALA A 116 -3.22 -12.89 -30.70
CA ALA A 116 -4.67 -13.07 -30.88
C ALA A 116 -5.44 -13.15 -29.55
N GLY A 117 -4.85 -12.69 -28.44
CA GLY A 117 -5.43 -12.53 -27.13
C GLY A 117 -4.98 -11.21 -26.53
N TYR A 118 -5.90 -10.46 -25.95
CA TYR A 118 -5.66 -9.18 -25.24
C TYR A 118 -4.89 -9.36 -23.93
N GLY A 119 -3.77 -10.09 -23.97
CA GLY A 119 -2.88 -10.30 -22.83
C GLY A 119 -1.86 -9.17 -22.73
N GLY A 120 -2.07 -8.20 -21.83
CA GLY A 120 -1.04 -7.22 -21.49
C GLY A 120 0.03 -7.86 -20.60
N VAL A 121 1.30 -7.52 -20.84
CA VAL A 121 2.43 -7.87 -19.98
C VAL A 121 2.79 -6.65 -19.16
N PHE A 122 2.99 -6.84 -17.86
CA PHE A 122 3.32 -5.76 -16.92
C PHE A 122 4.71 -5.94 -16.32
N GLY A 123 5.33 -4.79 -15.97
CA GLY A 123 6.51 -4.75 -15.12
C GLY A 123 6.14 -4.99 -13.65
N ALA A 124 7.15 -5.32 -12.84
CA ALA A 124 6.96 -5.63 -11.41
C ALA A 124 6.58 -4.40 -10.55
N GLY A 125 6.69 -3.20 -11.10
CA GLY A 125 6.40 -1.95 -10.40
C GLY A 125 7.66 -1.26 -9.86
N THR A 126 7.55 0.05 -9.72
CA THR A 126 8.56 0.92 -9.08
C THR A 126 7.89 1.75 -8.00
N THR A 127 8.37 1.63 -6.77
CA THR A 127 7.90 2.47 -5.67
C THR A 127 8.62 3.81 -5.71
N LEU A 128 7.88 4.91 -5.88
CA LEU A 128 8.39 6.28 -5.76
C LEU A 128 8.05 6.82 -4.37
N THR A 129 9.09 7.18 -3.60
CA THR A 129 8.96 7.92 -2.35
C THR A 129 9.34 9.38 -2.57
N VAL A 130 8.49 10.32 -2.17
CA VAL A 130 8.75 11.76 -2.32
C VAL A 130 9.16 12.35 -1.00
N LEU A 131 10.43 12.78 -0.92
CA LEU A 131 11.03 13.38 0.27
C LEU A 131 10.80 14.89 0.32
N GLY A 132 11.02 15.48 1.51
CA GLY A 132 10.90 16.93 1.70
C GLY A 132 9.47 17.43 1.88
N GLN A 133 8.51 16.53 2.07
CA GLN A 133 7.16 16.91 2.49
C GLN A 133 7.20 17.47 3.92
N PRO A 134 6.33 18.44 4.27
CA PRO A 134 6.24 18.93 5.64
C PRO A 134 5.91 17.79 6.61
N LYS A 135 6.66 17.72 7.71
CA LYS A 135 6.36 16.77 8.78
C LYS A 135 5.04 17.13 9.45
N ALA A 136 4.22 16.13 9.77
CA ALA A 136 2.96 16.29 10.47
C ALA A 136 2.87 15.26 11.59
N ALA A 137 2.61 15.73 12.81
CA ALA A 137 2.37 14.85 13.94
C ALA A 137 0.98 14.18 13.81
N PRO A 138 0.80 12.96 14.32
CA PRO A 138 -0.48 12.27 14.22
C PRO A 138 -1.58 12.96 15.03
N THR A 139 -2.77 13.05 14.45
CA THR A 139 -4.01 13.27 15.20
C THR A 139 -4.41 11.93 15.81
N VAL A 140 -4.56 11.87 17.13
CA VAL A 140 -4.83 10.62 17.85
C VAL A 140 -6.20 10.65 18.49
N HIS A 141 -6.97 9.60 18.23
CA HIS A 141 -8.27 9.33 18.87
C HIS A 141 -8.20 8.00 19.61
N LEU A 142 -8.58 8.00 20.87
CA LEU A 142 -8.63 6.81 21.72
C LEU A 142 -10.06 6.51 22.09
N PHE A 143 -10.51 5.31 21.76
CA PHE A 143 -11.86 4.81 22.03
C PHE A 143 -11.83 3.77 23.12
N ALA A 144 -12.72 3.95 24.11
CA ALA A 144 -12.95 2.99 25.17
C ALA A 144 -13.72 1.76 24.66
N PRO A 145 -13.66 0.61 25.39
CA PRO A 145 -14.44 -0.58 25.05
C PRO A 145 -15.94 -0.30 25.14
N SER A 146 -16.73 -0.93 24.27
CA SER A 146 -18.19 -0.85 24.37
C SER A 146 -18.74 -1.72 25.51
N SER A 147 -19.80 -1.26 26.14
CA SER A 147 -20.51 -2.05 27.18
C SER A 147 -21.09 -3.35 26.63
N GLU A 148 -21.49 -3.36 25.34
CA GLU A 148 -22.02 -4.54 24.67
C GLU A 148 -20.95 -5.62 24.50
N GLU A 149 -19.73 -5.26 24.10
CA GLU A 149 -18.61 -6.20 24.01
C GLU A 149 -18.30 -6.83 25.37
N MET A 150 -18.24 -6.00 26.40
CA MET A 150 -17.95 -6.46 27.77
C MET A 150 -19.00 -7.41 28.32
N THR A 151 -20.29 -7.16 28.07
CA THR A 151 -21.39 -7.99 28.59
C THR A 151 -21.60 -9.26 27.79
N SER A 152 -21.46 -9.22 26.44
CA SER A 152 -21.74 -10.37 25.57
C SER A 152 -20.55 -11.27 25.37
N LEU A 153 -19.31 -10.72 25.32
CA LEU A 153 -18.09 -11.46 24.99
C LEU A 153 -17.11 -11.57 26.16
N GLY A 154 -17.34 -10.85 27.27
CA GLY A 154 -16.39 -10.78 28.37
C GLY A 154 -15.03 -10.16 28.01
N LYS A 155 -14.98 -9.42 26.90
CA LYS A 155 -13.79 -8.76 26.37
C LYS A 155 -13.91 -7.25 26.42
N ALA A 156 -12.78 -6.58 26.37
CA ALA A 156 -12.69 -5.14 26.35
C ALA A 156 -11.61 -4.72 25.35
N THR A 157 -12.01 -4.20 24.21
CA THR A 157 -11.07 -3.76 23.16
C THR A 157 -11.02 -2.24 23.11
N LEU A 158 -9.82 -1.68 23.33
CA LEU A 158 -9.55 -0.26 23.14
C LEU A 158 -8.96 -0.07 21.73
N VAL A 159 -9.32 1.04 21.09
CA VAL A 159 -8.84 1.38 19.74
C VAL A 159 -8.14 2.74 19.79
N CYS A 160 -6.89 2.77 19.35
CA CYS A 160 -6.11 3.98 19.16
C CYS A 160 -5.99 4.23 17.66
N LEU A 161 -6.64 5.27 17.15
CA LEU A 161 -6.61 5.69 15.76
C LEU A 161 -5.64 6.84 15.61
N MET A 162 -4.70 6.73 14.68
CA MET A 162 -3.70 7.73 14.37
C MET A 162 -3.89 8.16 12.92
N GLU A 163 -4.12 9.45 12.68
CA GLU A 163 -4.43 9.99 11.35
C GLU A 163 -3.53 11.18 11.03
N ASP A 164 -3.41 11.46 9.73
CA ASP A 164 -2.80 12.67 9.17
C ASP A 164 -1.33 12.90 9.55
N PHE A 165 -0.54 11.84 9.69
CA PHE A 165 0.87 11.96 10.02
C PHE A 165 1.79 11.76 8.82
N TYR A 166 2.94 12.44 8.84
CA TYR A 166 4.03 12.29 7.90
C TYR A 166 5.38 12.60 8.60
N PRO A 167 6.42 11.77 8.37
CA PRO A 167 6.51 10.59 7.52
C PRO A 167 5.81 9.35 8.13
N ARG A 168 5.91 8.24 7.40
CA ARG A 168 5.19 6.99 7.65
C ARG A 168 5.49 6.32 8.99
N SER A 169 6.69 6.53 9.55
CA SER A 169 7.13 5.81 10.75
C SER A 169 6.43 6.31 12.00
N VAL A 170 5.79 5.42 12.73
CA VAL A 170 5.12 5.70 14.00
C VAL A 170 5.31 4.52 14.95
N THR A 171 5.41 4.79 16.25
CA THR A 171 5.50 3.77 17.31
C THR A 171 4.41 4.01 18.32
N VAL A 172 3.72 2.93 18.71
CA VAL A 172 2.63 2.98 19.68
C VAL A 172 3.01 2.19 20.94
N GLU A 173 2.74 2.77 22.10
CA GLU A 173 2.91 2.15 23.40
C GLU A 173 1.58 2.29 24.18
N TRP A 174 1.10 1.18 24.75
CA TRP A 174 -0.06 1.16 25.63
C TRP A 174 0.38 1.16 27.08
N VAL A 175 -0.24 2.02 27.88
CA VAL A 175 0.07 2.19 29.31
C VAL A 175 -1.21 2.14 30.12
N ALA A 176 -1.28 1.28 31.13
CA ALA A 176 -2.39 1.23 32.08
C ALA A 176 -1.88 1.52 33.50
N ASP A 177 -2.48 2.50 34.16
CA ASP A 177 -2.08 2.96 35.50
C ASP A 177 -0.57 3.13 35.66
N GLY A 178 0.08 3.70 34.63
CA GLY A 178 1.52 3.97 34.61
C GLY A 178 2.42 2.80 34.17
N SER A 179 1.86 1.62 33.94
CA SER A 179 2.62 0.42 33.52
C SER A 179 2.39 0.11 32.05
N THR A 180 3.46 -0.15 31.30
CA THR A 180 3.38 -0.53 29.88
C THR A 180 2.73 -1.90 29.72
N ILE A 181 1.81 -2.02 28.77
CA ILE A 181 1.15 -3.26 28.36
C ILE A 181 1.69 -3.67 27.00
N THR A 182 2.18 -4.91 26.90
CA THR A 182 2.70 -5.50 25.64
C THR A 182 1.85 -6.67 25.15
N SER A 183 1.07 -7.28 26.02
CA SER A 183 0.20 -8.42 25.68
C SER A 183 -1.16 -7.95 25.15
N GLY A 184 -1.65 -8.61 24.11
CA GLY A 184 -2.94 -8.28 23.50
C GLY A 184 -2.93 -7.01 22.63
N VAL A 185 -1.75 -6.54 22.22
CA VAL A 185 -1.57 -5.37 21.34
C VAL A 185 -1.40 -5.82 19.89
N GLU A 186 -2.22 -5.28 19.01
CA GLU A 186 -2.09 -5.42 17.56
C GLU A 186 -2.08 -4.03 16.92
N THR A 187 -1.07 -3.77 16.08
CA THR A 187 -0.92 -2.48 15.40
C THR A 187 -0.82 -2.69 13.90
N SER A 188 -1.63 -1.97 13.15
CA SER A 188 -1.62 -2.04 11.68
C SER A 188 -0.35 -1.42 11.10
N GLN A 189 -0.01 -1.81 9.87
CA GLN A 189 0.93 -1.04 9.07
C GLN A 189 0.27 0.29 8.68
N PRO A 190 1.04 1.42 8.70
CA PRO A 190 0.51 2.69 8.23
C PRO A 190 0.07 2.62 6.77
N GLN A 191 -1.13 3.11 6.49
CA GLN A 191 -1.72 3.20 5.17
C GLN A 191 -1.77 4.66 4.72
N ARG A 192 -1.55 4.90 3.44
CA ARG A 192 -1.57 6.24 2.88
C ARG A 192 -3.00 6.69 2.62
N GLN A 193 -3.33 7.89 3.06
CA GLN A 193 -4.62 8.54 2.85
C GLN A 193 -4.64 9.35 1.54
N SER A 194 -5.82 9.79 1.12
CA SER A 194 -6.00 10.60 -0.10
C SER A 194 -5.33 11.99 -0.02
N ASN A 195 -5.09 12.48 1.20
CA ASN A 195 -4.37 13.74 1.47
C ASN A 195 -2.84 13.58 1.49
N ASN A 196 -2.30 12.42 1.08
CA ASN A 196 -0.89 12.06 1.05
C ASN A 196 -0.24 11.86 2.45
N GLN A 197 -0.99 11.94 3.53
CA GLN A 197 -0.56 11.59 4.87
C GLN A 197 -0.88 10.14 5.18
N TYR A 198 -0.44 9.65 6.33
CA TYR A 198 -0.63 8.26 6.73
C TYR A 198 -1.63 8.15 7.87
N MET A 199 -2.27 6.99 7.94
CA MET A 199 -3.09 6.57 9.07
C MET A 199 -2.68 5.18 9.51
N ALA A 200 -2.86 4.89 10.80
CA ALA A 200 -2.67 3.58 11.40
C ALA A 200 -3.63 3.40 12.58
N SER A 201 -3.85 2.18 12.96
CA SER A 201 -4.66 1.84 14.13
C SER A 201 -3.91 0.86 15.03
N SER A 202 -4.11 0.98 16.34
CA SER A 202 -3.61 0.02 17.31
C SER A 202 -4.75 -0.42 18.23
N TYR A 203 -4.80 -1.70 18.51
CA TYR A 203 -5.82 -2.35 19.30
C TYR A 203 -5.20 -2.94 20.56
N LEU A 204 -5.82 -2.70 21.71
CA LEU A 204 -5.49 -3.37 22.96
C LEU A 204 -6.69 -4.23 23.38
N SER A 205 -6.52 -5.54 23.34
CA SER A 205 -7.54 -6.51 23.74
C SER A 205 -7.27 -7.00 25.17
N LEU A 206 -8.22 -6.77 26.06
CA LEU A 206 -8.20 -7.16 27.47
C LEU A 206 -9.40 -8.07 27.78
N ASP A 207 -9.33 -8.83 28.86
CA ASP A 207 -10.52 -9.36 29.49
C ASP A 207 -11.30 -8.22 30.18
N ALA A 208 -12.64 -8.27 30.18
CA ALA A 208 -13.46 -7.22 30.75
C ALA A 208 -13.12 -6.97 32.23
N SER A 209 -12.83 -8.02 32.99
CA SER A 209 -12.42 -7.91 34.40
C SER A 209 -11.09 -7.15 34.55
N LYS A 210 -10.18 -7.31 33.62
CA LYS A 210 -8.88 -6.62 33.64
C LYS A 210 -9.05 -5.14 33.32
N TRP A 211 -9.87 -4.79 32.31
CA TRP A 211 -10.23 -3.40 32.05
C TRP A 211 -10.87 -2.74 33.29
N GLN A 212 -11.79 -3.44 33.98
CA GLN A 212 -12.44 -2.95 35.17
C GLN A 212 -11.49 -2.74 36.35
N SER A 213 -10.33 -3.40 36.38
CA SER A 213 -9.30 -3.22 37.41
C SER A 213 -8.43 -1.97 37.22
N TYR A 214 -8.38 -1.40 36.02
CA TYR A 214 -7.61 -0.20 35.73
C TYR A 214 -8.44 1.08 36.03
N ASN A 215 -7.73 2.15 36.44
CA ASN A 215 -8.30 3.49 36.54
C ASN A 215 -8.26 4.22 35.20
N SER A 216 -7.16 4.07 34.48
CA SER A 216 -6.96 4.72 33.17
C SER A 216 -6.08 3.88 32.27
N VAL A 217 -6.30 4.02 30.96
CA VAL A 217 -5.45 3.47 29.92
C VAL A 217 -5.11 4.56 28.93
N SER A 218 -3.83 4.62 28.55
CA SER A 218 -3.29 5.61 27.60
C SER A 218 -2.71 4.92 26.37
N CYS A 219 -2.91 5.54 25.23
CA CYS A 219 -2.21 5.28 23.99
C CYS A 219 -1.16 6.37 23.81
N LYS A 220 0.12 6.00 23.82
CA LYS A 220 1.27 6.90 23.61
C LYS A 220 1.84 6.67 22.22
N VAL A 221 1.75 7.69 21.40
CA VAL A 221 2.20 7.64 20.01
C VAL A 221 3.48 8.46 19.90
N ARG A 222 4.57 7.83 19.46
CA ARG A 222 5.85 8.49 19.18
C ARG A 222 6.02 8.69 17.68
N HIS A 223 6.28 9.92 17.30
CA HIS A 223 6.48 10.32 15.92
C HIS A 223 7.54 11.42 15.82
N GLU A 224 8.30 11.47 14.74
CA GLU A 224 9.38 12.45 14.59
C GLU A 224 8.92 13.91 14.51
N ALA A 225 7.65 14.16 14.16
CA ALA A 225 7.05 15.49 14.14
C ALA A 225 6.49 15.91 15.51
N GLY A 226 6.37 14.98 16.46
CA GLY A 226 5.86 15.21 17.80
C GLY A 226 5.18 13.99 18.39
N ASN A 227 5.29 13.82 19.69
CA ASN A 227 4.63 12.75 20.43
C ASN A 227 3.24 13.18 20.86
N VAL A 228 2.29 12.26 20.80
CA VAL A 228 0.90 12.48 21.23
C VAL A 228 0.48 11.39 22.18
N GLU A 229 -0.18 11.76 23.29
CA GLU A 229 -0.75 10.83 24.25
C GLU A 229 -2.24 11.10 24.41
N LYS A 230 -3.05 10.05 24.41
CA LYS A 230 -4.47 10.09 24.73
C LYS A 230 -4.77 9.09 25.82
N THR A 231 -5.64 9.49 26.75
CA THR A 231 -6.01 8.71 27.92
C THR A 231 -7.51 8.61 28.01
N VAL A 232 -8.01 7.41 28.30
CA VAL A 232 -9.40 7.18 28.71
C VAL A 232 -9.42 6.76 30.16
N LYS A 233 -10.36 7.32 30.93
CA LYS A 233 -10.60 6.92 32.31
C LYS A 233 -11.85 6.04 32.36
N ARG A 234 -11.75 4.91 33.01
CA ARG A 234 -12.89 3.98 33.16
C ARG A 234 -14.10 4.64 33.77
N SER A 235 -13.92 5.59 34.68
CA SER A 235 -15.02 6.33 35.34
C SER A 235 -15.80 7.27 34.42
N GLU A 236 -15.27 7.53 33.21
CA GLU A 236 -15.86 8.45 32.22
C GLU A 236 -16.48 7.68 31.03
N CYS A 237 -16.51 6.33 31.10
CA CYS A 237 -17.00 5.45 30.03
C CYS A 237 -18.33 4.78 30.38
#